data_ac6d3eae804153d6c6768e61a67361b5
#
_entry.id   ac6d3eae804153d6c6768e61a67361b5
#
_cell.length_a   1.000
_cell.length_b   1.000
_cell.length_c   1.000
_cell.angle_alpha   90.00
_cell.angle_beta   90.00
_cell.angle_gamma   90.00
#
_symmetry.space_group_name_H-M   'P 1'
#
loop_
_entity.id
_entity.type
_entity.pdbx_description
1 polymer ?
#
loop_
_entity_poly.entity_id
_entity_poly.type
_entity_poly.pdbx_seq_one_letter_code
_entity_poly.pdbx_strand_id
1 'polypeptide(L)'
;MHSTLDSASADAALVRALAGVARAKEPARLAASLARRRSDLARSLQEAVVTAIPAFSVSANPELLPDLARHVGEHIAELLRLLGGGAVRDFEFVRAYARRRAAQRFPIEATLQAYRCTQPVFAAWLQGGPGRRGASPHEPTAAALAGLVTEYTHATSIAFAAEYLAHTSVLAEAEGDRRTELLSLLVGGYDESDARVARLLKRAGYLEQRLSFCVALAQSTDPLEMENPARAQRIADALVECVAALPVRVLVGVRSSLVTAVFSDTRRASGWTAPQASLAERVGSQLLALGPAVLIGLSGDQPSTSLIPRGLHEATVALDFADVSARVVPFHTLSIRRLLIHRGAEYVQSALPAWLGLLRQADAKSRGQLLKTLHVFADADMNIQRASRELHVHANTIYARIQRVNDLTGLDPHHFHDLTHLLLALDCGRA
;
A
#
# COMPACT_ATOMS: atom_id res chain seq x y z
N MET A 1 2.12 -25.34 -5.67
CA MET A 1 2.19 -26.64 -6.38
C MET A 1 3.08 -26.65 -7.63
N HIS A 2 3.18 -25.61 -8.46
CA HIS A 2 4.09 -25.59 -9.63
C HIS A 2 5.59 -25.59 -9.26
N SER A 3 5.99 -24.85 -8.22
CA SER A 3 7.41 -24.72 -7.83
C SER A 3 8.08 -26.04 -7.35
N THR A 4 7.33 -26.94 -6.74
CA THR A 4 7.88 -28.25 -6.27
C THR A 4 8.06 -29.26 -7.40
N LEU A 5 7.26 -29.18 -8.45
CA LEU A 5 7.39 -30.05 -9.64
C LEU A 5 8.61 -29.66 -10.49
N ASP A 6 8.91 -28.37 -10.60
CA ASP A 6 10.10 -27.87 -11.34
C ASP A 6 11.40 -28.24 -10.64
N SER A 7 11.47 -28.18 -9.31
CA SER A 7 12.65 -28.57 -8.53
C SER A 7 12.95 -30.08 -8.69
N ALA A 8 11.96 -30.94 -8.55
CA ALA A 8 12.14 -32.39 -8.69
C ALA A 8 12.59 -32.77 -10.11
N SER A 9 12.12 -32.07 -11.13
CA SER A 9 12.54 -32.26 -12.54
C SER A 9 13.99 -31.85 -12.76
N ALA A 10 14.42 -30.72 -12.18
CA ALA A 10 15.79 -30.22 -12.28
C ALA A 10 16.80 -31.15 -11.55
N ASP A 11 16.43 -31.64 -10.38
CA ASP A 11 17.26 -32.62 -9.64
C ASP A 11 17.44 -33.92 -10.45
N ALA A 12 16.36 -34.43 -11.06
CA ALA A 12 16.43 -35.60 -11.92
C ALA A 12 17.31 -35.37 -13.17
N ALA A 13 17.28 -34.18 -13.75
CA ALA A 13 18.14 -33.82 -14.88
C ALA A 13 19.62 -33.75 -14.46
N LEU A 14 19.91 -33.16 -13.31
CA LEU A 14 21.26 -33.12 -12.73
C LEU A 14 21.80 -34.54 -12.46
N VAL A 15 20.99 -35.44 -11.89
CA VAL A 15 21.38 -36.87 -11.66
C VAL A 15 21.73 -37.54 -12.98
N ARG A 16 20.96 -37.33 -14.04
CA ARG A 16 21.27 -37.88 -15.39
C ARG A 16 22.57 -37.31 -15.96
N ALA A 17 22.83 -36.02 -15.77
CA ALA A 17 24.06 -35.36 -16.20
C ALA A 17 25.30 -35.92 -15.49
N LEU A 18 25.21 -36.12 -14.15
CA LEU A 18 26.25 -36.77 -13.36
C LEU A 18 26.56 -38.20 -13.83
N ALA A 19 25.52 -39.00 -14.12
CA ALA A 19 25.67 -40.33 -14.68
C ALA A 19 26.32 -40.31 -16.09
N GLY A 20 26.10 -39.24 -16.87
CA GLY A 20 26.78 -39.00 -18.14
C GLY A 20 28.28 -38.78 -17.95
N VAL A 21 28.69 -37.95 -17.01
CA VAL A 21 30.10 -37.68 -16.68
C VAL A 21 30.80 -38.93 -16.12
N ALA A 22 30.13 -39.70 -15.27
CA ALA A 22 30.67 -40.95 -14.71
C ALA A 22 31.04 -41.97 -15.81
N ARG A 23 30.24 -42.02 -16.89
CA ARG A 23 30.50 -42.90 -18.04
C ARG A 23 31.61 -42.43 -18.95
N ALA A 24 31.90 -41.12 -18.98
CA ALA A 24 32.87 -40.52 -19.91
C ALA A 24 34.36 -40.61 -19.48
N LYS A 25 34.67 -41.32 -18.37
CA LYS A 25 35.99 -41.55 -17.73
C LYS A 25 36.56 -40.44 -16.84
N GLU A 26 36.92 -40.87 -15.64
CA GLU A 26 37.76 -40.18 -14.63
C GLU A 26 37.19 -38.92 -13.93
N PRO A 27 35.95 -38.92 -13.44
CA PRO A 27 35.44 -37.79 -12.65
C PRO A 27 36.29 -37.50 -11.38
N ALA A 28 36.89 -38.54 -10.78
CA ALA A 28 37.77 -38.39 -9.61
C ALA A 28 39.08 -37.64 -9.91
N ARG A 29 39.67 -37.84 -11.09
CA ARG A 29 40.85 -37.06 -11.52
C ARG A 29 40.52 -35.61 -11.79
N LEU A 30 39.36 -35.32 -12.36
CA LEU A 30 38.86 -33.97 -12.56
C LEU A 30 38.64 -33.27 -11.21
N ALA A 31 37.94 -33.91 -10.27
CA ALA A 31 37.74 -33.41 -8.92
C ALA A 31 39.10 -33.09 -8.24
N ALA A 32 40.07 -34.00 -8.28
CA ALA A 32 41.39 -33.78 -7.72
C ALA A 32 42.17 -32.62 -8.39
N SER A 33 42.03 -32.44 -9.71
CA SER A 33 42.64 -31.34 -10.45
C SER A 33 42.01 -29.99 -10.05
N LEU A 34 40.68 -29.91 -9.95
CA LEU A 34 39.99 -28.72 -9.51
C LEU A 34 40.28 -28.37 -8.04
N ALA A 35 40.34 -29.38 -7.16
CA ALA A 35 40.65 -29.18 -5.76
C ALA A 35 42.01 -28.50 -5.55
N ARG A 36 43.02 -28.88 -6.33
CA ARG A 36 44.37 -28.26 -6.30
C ARG A 36 44.36 -26.78 -6.74
N ARG A 37 43.41 -26.39 -7.58
CA ARG A 37 43.28 -25.03 -8.14
C ARG A 37 42.08 -24.28 -7.63
N ARG A 38 41.52 -24.71 -6.49
CA ARG A 38 40.27 -24.17 -5.93
C ARG A 38 40.31 -22.65 -5.76
N SER A 39 41.43 -22.10 -5.27
CA SER A 39 41.53 -20.64 -5.01
C SER A 39 41.54 -19.83 -6.31
N ASP A 40 42.16 -20.33 -7.36
CA ASP A 40 42.18 -19.64 -8.65
C ASP A 40 40.82 -19.69 -9.33
N LEU A 41 40.13 -20.84 -9.26
CA LEU A 41 38.75 -20.96 -9.74
C LEU A 41 37.81 -19.99 -8.99
N ALA A 42 37.93 -19.92 -7.65
CA ALA A 42 37.11 -19.01 -6.84
C ALA A 42 37.35 -17.55 -7.25
N ARG A 43 38.59 -17.16 -7.47
CA ARG A 43 38.93 -15.81 -7.94
C ARG A 43 38.32 -15.52 -9.31
N SER A 44 38.47 -16.43 -10.28
CA SER A 44 37.92 -16.26 -11.63
C SER A 44 36.40 -16.13 -11.63
N LEU A 45 35.70 -16.89 -10.78
CA LEU A 45 34.25 -16.80 -10.64
C LEU A 45 33.81 -15.47 -10.02
N GLN A 46 34.50 -15.00 -8.97
CA GLN A 46 34.21 -13.71 -8.34
C GLN A 46 34.45 -12.55 -9.29
N GLU A 47 35.56 -12.55 -10.01
CA GLU A 47 35.91 -11.54 -11.01
C GLU A 47 34.85 -11.48 -12.12
N ALA A 48 34.41 -12.64 -12.61
CA ALA A 48 33.34 -12.72 -13.62
C ALA A 48 32.06 -12.07 -13.15
N VAL A 49 31.63 -12.30 -11.89
CA VAL A 49 30.43 -11.71 -11.32
C VAL A 49 30.59 -10.20 -11.14
N VAL A 50 31.65 -9.75 -10.49
CA VAL A 50 31.88 -8.33 -10.17
C VAL A 50 32.03 -7.49 -11.43
N THR A 51 32.67 -8.05 -12.48
CA THR A 51 32.85 -7.36 -13.76
C THR A 51 31.57 -7.28 -14.57
N ALA A 52 30.78 -8.36 -14.58
CA ALA A 52 29.58 -8.44 -15.41
C ALA A 52 28.35 -7.76 -14.79
N ILE A 53 28.31 -7.58 -13.46
CA ILE A 53 27.10 -7.18 -12.75
C ILE A 53 27.39 -5.99 -11.83
N PRO A 54 27.04 -4.75 -12.26
CA PRO A 54 27.30 -3.53 -11.48
C PRO A 54 26.71 -3.54 -10.07
N ALA A 55 25.58 -4.24 -9.85
CA ALA A 55 24.94 -4.33 -8.54
C ALA A 55 25.87 -4.89 -7.44
N PHE A 56 26.85 -5.73 -7.78
CA PHE A 56 27.85 -6.24 -6.84
C PHE A 56 28.99 -5.26 -6.56
N SER A 57 29.37 -4.44 -7.54
CA SER A 57 30.50 -3.51 -7.41
C SER A 57 30.12 -2.14 -6.84
N VAL A 58 28.85 -1.68 -7.05
CA VAL A 58 28.37 -0.36 -6.62
C VAL A 58 27.67 -0.42 -5.27
N SER A 59 27.36 -1.60 -4.75
CA SER A 59 26.62 -1.75 -3.48
C SER A 59 27.39 -1.17 -2.29
N ALA A 60 26.73 -0.36 -1.49
CA ALA A 60 27.24 0.14 -0.22
C ALA A 60 27.24 -0.90 0.92
N ASN A 61 26.73 -2.12 0.69
CA ASN A 61 26.69 -3.18 1.70
C ASN A 61 28.06 -3.85 1.83
N PRO A 62 28.79 -3.68 2.96
CA PRO A 62 30.14 -4.23 3.15
C PRO A 62 30.16 -5.76 3.23
N GLU A 63 29.03 -6.40 3.52
CA GLU A 63 28.94 -7.87 3.62
C GLU A 63 28.75 -8.55 2.27
N LEU A 64 28.40 -7.81 1.22
CA LEU A 64 28.00 -8.38 -0.06
C LEU A 64 29.10 -9.19 -0.74
N LEU A 65 30.31 -8.64 -0.86
CA LEU A 65 31.45 -9.30 -1.50
C LEU A 65 32.04 -10.47 -0.67
N PRO A 66 32.20 -10.35 0.66
CA PRO A 66 32.57 -11.49 1.50
C PRO A 66 31.56 -12.65 1.42
N ASP A 67 30.28 -12.32 1.36
CA ASP A 67 29.21 -13.32 1.26
C ASP A 67 29.20 -13.99 -0.13
N LEU A 68 29.46 -13.24 -1.20
CA LEU A 68 29.64 -13.77 -2.55
C LEU A 68 30.86 -14.74 -2.58
N ALA A 69 31.97 -14.35 -1.97
CA ALA A 69 33.17 -15.18 -1.89
C ALA A 69 32.89 -16.53 -1.20
N ARG A 70 32.16 -16.49 -0.09
CA ARG A 70 31.73 -17.69 0.65
C ARG A 70 30.86 -18.56 -0.23
N HIS A 71 29.82 -17.98 -0.85
CA HIS A 71 28.88 -18.69 -1.70
C HIS A 71 29.57 -19.35 -2.91
N VAL A 72 30.49 -18.67 -3.57
CA VAL A 72 31.33 -19.24 -4.63
C VAL A 72 32.13 -20.45 -4.10
N GLY A 73 32.70 -20.33 -2.89
CA GLY A 73 33.41 -21.43 -2.24
C GLY A 73 32.53 -22.65 -1.96
N GLU A 74 31.27 -22.42 -1.55
CA GLU A 74 30.28 -23.47 -1.32
C GLU A 74 29.87 -24.17 -2.62
N HIS A 75 29.69 -23.45 -3.72
CA HIS A 75 29.42 -24.02 -5.05
C HIS A 75 30.58 -24.90 -5.53
N ILE A 76 31.84 -24.45 -5.35
CA ILE A 76 33.03 -25.26 -5.72
C ILE A 76 33.08 -26.53 -4.88
N ALA A 77 32.84 -26.43 -3.56
CA ALA A 77 32.83 -27.57 -2.66
C ALA A 77 31.76 -28.60 -3.04
N GLU A 78 30.54 -28.13 -3.35
CA GLU A 78 29.44 -28.99 -3.77
C GLU A 78 29.72 -29.66 -5.13
N LEU A 79 30.24 -28.93 -6.08
CA LEU A 79 30.62 -29.50 -7.40
C LEU A 79 31.70 -30.58 -7.25
N LEU A 80 32.71 -30.34 -6.39
CA LEU A 80 33.77 -31.32 -6.11
C LEU A 80 33.19 -32.56 -5.42
N ARG A 81 32.23 -32.40 -4.52
CA ARG A 81 31.56 -33.51 -3.85
C ARG A 81 30.75 -34.36 -4.83
N LEU A 82 30.02 -33.71 -5.75
CA LEU A 82 29.21 -34.39 -6.79
C LEU A 82 30.11 -35.15 -7.77
N LEU A 83 31.23 -34.55 -8.21
CA LEU A 83 32.20 -35.20 -9.09
C LEU A 83 32.94 -36.37 -8.37
N GLY A 84 33.05 -36.32 -7.03
CA GLY A 84 33.57 -37.39 -6.20
C GLY A 84 32.57 -38.55 -5.96
N GLY A 85 31.39 -38.53 -6.61
CA GLY A 85 30.38 -39.57 -6.45
C GLY A 85 29.35 -39.31 -5.36
N GLY A 86 29.29 -38.09 -4.78
CA GLY A 86 28.24 -37.69 -3.83
C GLY A 86 26.88 -37.61 -4.47
N ALA A 87 25.83 -38.03 -3.76
CA ALA A 87 24.44 -37.91 -4.23
C ALA A 87 23.98 -36.46 -4.27
N VAL A 88 23.08 -36.13 -5.21
CA VAL A 88 22.39 -34.84 -5.22
C VAL A 88 21.59 -34.68 -3.92
N ARG A 89 21.74 -33.54 -3.27
CA ARG A 89 21.05 -33.20 -2.01
C ARG A 89 20.29 -31.90 -2.20
N ASP A 90 19.47 -31.58 -1.22
CA ASP A 90 18.90 -30.23 -1.14
C ASP A 90 20.03 -29.19 -1.04
N PHE A 91 19.93 -28.12 -1.84
CA PHE A 91 20.93 -27.05 -1.91
C PHE A 91 20.74 -26.05 -0.77
N GLU A 92 20.84 -26.49 0.48
CA GLU A 92 20.59 -25.62 1.66
C GLU A 92 21.49 -24.38 1.70
N PHE A 93 22.75 -24.47 1.26
CA PHE A 93 23.65 -23.32 1.18
C PHE A 93 23.15 -22.26 0.17
N VAL A 94 22.51 -22.70 -0.93
CA VAL A 94 21.87 -21.81 -1.92
C VAL A 94 20.64 -21.14 -1.32
N ARG A 95 19.81 -21.91 -0.61
CA ARG A 95 18.62 -21.40 0.09
C ARG A 95 19.01 -20.40 1.18
N ALA A 96 20.02 -20.71 1.99
CA ALA A 96 20.54 -19.78 2.99
C ALA A 96 21.07 -18.47 2.38
N TYR A 97 21.74 -18.57 1.22
CA TYR A 97 22.17 -17.38 0.48
C TYR A 97 20.96 -16.59 -0.05
N ALA A 98 19.94 -17.25 -0.59
CA ALA A 98 18.71 -16.63 -1.07
C ALA A 98 17.98 -15.84 0.04
N ARG A 99 17.83 -16.44 1.23
CA ARG A 99 17.24 -15.76 2.40
C ARG A 99 18.01 -14.48 2.77
N ARG A 100 19.36 -14.55 2.79
CA ARG A 100 20.19 -13.36 3.06
C ARG A 100 20.00 -12.27 2.01
N ARG A 101 19.99 -12.63 0.72
CA ARG A 101 19.78 -11.66 -0.38
C ARG A 101 18.39 -11.04 -0.33
N ALA A 102 17.34 -11.81 -0.05
CA ALA A 102 15.98 -11.32 0.14
C ALA A 102 15.87 -10.35 1.33
N ALA A 103 16.47 -10.70 2.48
CA ALA A 103 16.51 -9.84 3.66
C ALA A 103 17.24 -8.50 3.42
N GLN A 104 18.25 -8.51 2.56
CA GLN A 104 19.01 -7.32 2.13
C GLN A 104 18.32 -6.57 0.98
N ARG A 105 17.18 -7.04 0.48
CA ARG A 105 16.48 -6.51 -0.72
C ARG A 105 17.40 -6.40 -1.94
N PHE A 106 18.40 -7.30 -2.05
CA PHE A 106 19.30 -7.34 -3.19
C PHE A 106 18.57 -7.88 -4.42
N PRO A 107 18.68 -7.25 -5.61
CA PRO A 107 17.89 -7.64 -6.78
C PRO A 107 18.07 -9.11 -7.16
N ILE A 108 16.97 -9.85 -7.31
CA ILE A 108 16.96 -11.26 -7.69
C ILE A 108 17.62 -11.46 -9.07
N GLU A 109 17.38 -10.54 -10.00
CA GLU A 109 17.89 -10.55 -11.36
C GLU A 109 19.42 -10.55 -11.37
N ALA A 110 20.05 -9.75 -10.50
CA ALA A 110 21.50 -9.66 -10.39
C ALA A 110 22.10 -11.00 -9.94
N THR A 111 21.47 -11.72 -9.01
CA THR A 111 21.94 -13.04 -8.58
C THR A 111 21.72 -14.11 -9.64
N LEU A 112 20.56 -14.10 -10.32
CA LEU A 112 20.31 -15.04 -11.43
C LEU A 112 21.27 -14.79 -12.60
N GLN A 113 21.63 -13.53 -12.85
CA GLN A 113 22.67 -13.18 -13.82
C GLN A 113 24.06 -13.68 -13.38
N ALA A 114 24.35 -13.66 -12.07
CA ALA A 114 25.61 -14.23 -11.54
C ALA A 114 25.73 -15.72 -11.84
N TYR A 115 24.67 -16.50 -11.67
CA TYR A 115 24.69 -17.90 -12.07
C TYR A 115 24.95 -18.09 -13.57
N ARG A 116 24.37 -17.24 -14.42
CA ARG A 116 24.59 -17.29 -15.87
C ARG A 116 26.01 -16.93 -16.27
N CYS A 117 26.59 -15.87 -15.73
CA CYS A 117 27.95 -15.43 -16.08
C CYS A 117 29.07 -16.37 -15.53
N THR A 118 28.79 -17.10 -14.45
CA THR A 118 29.72 -18.08 -13.87
C THR A 118 29.70 -19.42 -14.60
N GLN A 119 28.62 -19.77 -15.31
CA GLN A 119 28.48 -21.03 -16.05
C GLN A 119 29.63 -21.28 -17.05
N PRO A 120 30.00 -20.35 -17.96
CA PRO A 120 31.10 -20.57 -18.90
C PRO A 120 32.46 -20.67 -18.20
N VAL A 121 32.67 -19.98 -17.07
CA VAL A 121 33.87 -20.06 -16.27
C VAL A 121 34.03 -21.47 -15.67
N PHE A 122 32.96 -22.01 -15.04
CA PHE A 122 32.94 -23.39 -14.57
C PHE A 122 33.23 -24.40 -15.69
N ALA A 123 32.56 -24.24 -16.83
CA ALA A 123 32.75 -25.13 -17.98
C ALA A 123 34.22 -25.12 -18.48
N ALA A 124 34.82 -23.95 -18.63
CA ALA A 124 36.22 -23.82 -19.05
C ALA A 124 37.19 -24.45 -18.04
N TRP A 125 36.96 -24.28 -16.74
CA TRP A 125 37.82 -24.88 -15.71
C TRP A 125 37.69 -26.39 -15.63
N LEU A 126 36.52 -26.95 -15.84
CA LEU A 126 36.28 -28.40 -15.94
C LEU A 126 36.99 -29.02 -17.15
N GLN A 127 37.16 -28.27 -18.24
CA GLN A 127 37.86 -28.67 -19.45
C GLN A 127 39.38 -28.46 -19.39
N GLY A 128 39.94 -28.06 -18.26
CA GLY A 128 41.38 -27.94 -18.06
C GLY A 128 41.88 -26.54 -17.64
N GLY A 129 41.00 -25.54 -17.53
CA GLY A 129 41.32 -24.17 -17.10
C GLY A 129 41.81 -23.23 -18.21
N PRO A 130 41.84 -21.91 -17.92
CA PRO A 130 42.30 -20.91 -18.89
C PRO A 130 43.74 -21.16 -19.32
N GLY A 131 43.99 -21.06 -20.63
CA GLY A 131 45.34 -21.20 -21.23
C GLY A 131 45.69 -22.61 -21.70
N ARG A 132 44.92 -23.65 -21.41
CA ARG A 132 45.07 -24.93 -22.10
C ARG A 132 44.24 -24.90 -23.40
N ARG A 133 44.83 -25.38 -24.51
CA ARG A 133 44.03 -25.70 -25.71
C ARG A 133 43.01 -26.75 -25.29
N GLY A 134 41.77 -26.34 -25.21
CA GLY A 134 40.64 -27.17 -24.77
C GLY A 134 40.58 -28.44 -25.60
N ALA A 135 40.07 -29.52 -24.99
CA ALA A 135 39.60 -30.69 -25.75
C ALA A 135 38.64 -30.20 -26.85
N SER A 136 38.70 -30.84 -28.00
CA SER A 136 37.81 -30.49 -29.12
C SER A 136 36.36 -30.44 -28.59
N PRO A 137 35.56 -29.44 -28.98
CA PRO A 137 34.18 -29.36 -28.55
C PRO A 137 33.31 -30.60 -28.89
N HIS A 138 33.84 -31.46 -29.77
CA HIS A 138 33.22 -32.70 -30.19
C HIS A 138 33.68 -33.93 -29.36
N GLU A 139 34.50 -33.80 -28.34
CA GLU A 139 34.80 -34.90 -27.44
C GLU A 139 33.60 -35.21 -26.53
N PRO A 140 33.14 -36.47 -26.43
CA PRO A 140 31.99 -36.84 -25.58
C PRO A 140 32.11 -36.38 -24.12
N THR A 141 33.36 -36.32 -23.60
CA THR A 141 33.66 -35.87 -22.26
C THR A 141 33.44 -34.37 -22.07
N ALA A 142 33.81 -33.54 -23.05
CA ALA A 142 33.58 -32.09 -22.99
C ALA A 142 32.11 -31.76 -23.02
N ALA A 143 31.32 -32.44 -23.86
CA ALA A 143 29.87 -32.30 -23.92
C ALA A 143 29.18 -32.72 -22.61
N ALA A 144 29.61 -33.85 -22.00
CA ALA A 144 29.07 -34.32 -20.73
C ALA A 144 29.36 -33.33 -19.57
N LEU A 145 30.55 -32.73 -19.53
CA LEU A 145 30.91 -31.73 -18.54
C LEU A 145 30.18 -30.41 -18.73
N ALA A 146 29.97 -29.96 -19.97
CA ALA A 146 29.15 -28.80 -20.26
C ALA A 146 27.69 -29.02 -19.84
N GLY A 147 27.14 -30.19 -20.15
CA GLY A 147 25.80 -30.61 -19.71
C GLY A 147 25.65 -30.61 -18.18
N LEU A 148 26.64 -31.16 -17.46
CA LEU A 148 26.67 -31.14 -16.00
C LEU A 148 26.60 -29.69 -15.43
N VAL A 149 27.43 -28.79 -15.96
CA VAL A 149 27.45 -27.38 -15.51
C VAL A 149 26.09 -26.72 -15.78
N THR A 150 25.50 -26.98 -16.93
CA THR A 150 24.19 -26.45 -17.30
C THR A 150 23.11 -26.91 -16.33
N GLU A 151 23.00 -28.21 -16.08
CA GLU A 151 21.98 -28.77 -15.19
C GLU A 151 22.22 -28.37 -13.72
N TYR A 152 23.49 -28.30 -13.29
CA TYR A 152 23.85 -27.81 -11.96
C TYR A 152 23.43 -26.35 -11.76
N THR A 153 23.76 -25.48 -12.73
CA THR A 153 23.40 -24.05 -12.69
C THR A 153 21.87 -23.89 -12.71
N HIS A 154 21.18 -24.71 -13.50
CA HIS A 154 19.72 -24.69 -13.58
C HIS A 154 19.08 -25.09 -12.25
N ALA A 155 19.50 -26.21 -11.65
CA ALA A 155 18.97 -26.68 -10.37
C ALA A 155 19.23 -25.66 -9.23
N THR A 156 20.42 -25.11 -9.15
CA THR A 156 20.76 -24.10 -8.14
C THR A 156 20.02 -22.78 -8.35
N SER A 157 19.81 -22.35 -9.60
CA SER A 157 19.02 -21.14 -9.91
C SER A 157 17.56 -21.29 -9.53
N ILE A 158 16.96 -22.47 -9.76
CA ILE A 158 15.59 -22.76 -9.33
C ILE A 158 15.48 -22.75 -7.81
N ALA A 159 16.40 -23.44 -7.11
CA ALA A 159 16.43 -23.47 -5.65
C ALA A 159 16.58 -22.06 -5.05
N PHE A 160 17.44 -21.23 -5.63
CA PHE A 160 17.62 -19.84 -5.24
C PHE A 160 16.36 -19.02 -5.44
N ALA A 161 15.76 -19.04 -6.65
CA ALA A 161 14.60 -18.22 -6.98
C ALA A 161 13.38 -18.58 -6.13
N ALA A 162 13.13 -19.89 -5.94
CA ALA A 162 12.02 -20.38 -5.12
C ALA A 162 12.13 -19.88 -3.65
N GLU A 163 13.32 -20.03 -3.06
CA GLU A 163 13.56 -19.61 -1.66
C GLU A 163 13.54 -18.08 -1.51
N TYR A 164 14.12 -17.34 -2.47
CA TYR A 164 14.13 -15.88 -2.46
C TYR A 164 12.68 -15.34 -2.47
N LEU A 165 11.84 -15.83 -3.37
CA LEU A 165 10.45 -15.41 -3.48
C LEU A 165 9.64 -15.79 -2.24
N ALA A 166 9.81 -17.02 -1.74
CA ALA A 166 9.14 -17.47 -0.51
C ALA A 166 9.53 -16.59 0.69
N HIS A 167 10.82 -16.29 0.86
CA HIS A 167 11.29 -15.45 1.96
C HIS A 167 10.84 -13.99 1.82
N THR A 168 10.81 -13.45 0.60
CA THR A 168 10.27 -12.11 0.34
C THR A 168 8.80 -12.02 0.70
N SER A 169 8.00 -13.06 0.41
CA SER A 169 6.58 -13.12 0.82
C SER A 169 6.43 -13.09 2.34
N VAL A 170 7.22 -13.91 3.06
CA VAL A 170 7.21 -13.93 4.54
C VAL A 170 7.58 -12.56 5.13
N LEU A 171 8.58 -11.88 4.55
CA LEU A 171 8.96 -10.53 4.99
C LEU A 171 7.85 -9.50 4.72
N ALA A 172 7.19 -9.59 3.55
CA ALA A 172 6.08 -8.70 3.20
C ALA A 172 4.87 -8.91 4.12
N GLU A 173 4.53 -10.16 4.44
CA GLU A 173 3.49 -10.49 5.42
C GLU A 173 3.81 -9.92 6.81
N ALA A 174 5.05 -10.13 7.30
CA ALA A 174 5.49 -9.60 8.60
C ALA A 174 5.50 -8.06 8.65
N GLU A 175 5.83 -7.38 7.53
CA GLU A 175 5.71 -5.93 7.41
C GLU A 175 4.24 -5.49 7.39
N GLY A 176 3.37 -6.23 6.70
CA GLY A 176 1.92 -6.00 6.66
C GLY A 176 1.30 -6.13 8.05
N ASP A 177 1.65 -7.16 8.79
CA ASP A 177 1.19 -7.38 10.17
C ASP A 177 1.59 -6.23 11.10
N ARG A 178 2.82 -5.75 11.01
CA ARG A 178 3.29 -4.58 11.78
C ARG A 178 2.54 -3.30 11.44
N ARG A 179 2.26 -3.05 10.17
CA ARG A 179 1.47 -1.88 9.75
C ARG A 179 0.05 -1.96 10.28
N THR A 180 -0.55 -3.14 10.22
CA THR A 180 -1.90 -3.41 10.74
C THR A 180 -1.94 -3.25 12.27
N GLU A 181 -0.95 -3.75 13.00
CA GLU A 181 -0.81 -3.57 14.45
C GLU A 181 -0.71 -2.08 14.82
N LEU A 182 0.19 -1.33 14.14
CA LEU A 182 0.37 0.10 14.37
C LEU A 182 -0.90 0.90 14.07
N LEU A 183 -1.56 0.63 12.96
CA LEU A 183 -2.81 1.30 12.60
C LEU A 183 -3.89 1.02 13.64
N SER A 184 -4.03 -0.23 14.07
CA SER A 184 -5.02 -0.64 15.07
C SER A 184 -4.78 0.04 16.42
N LEU A 185 -3.52 0.16 16.85
CA LEU A 185 -3.15 0.88 18.07
C LEU A 185 -3.47 2.38 17.96
N LEU A 186 -3.10 3.01 16.85
CA LEU A 186 -3.31 4.45 16.66
C LEU A 186 -4.79 4.82 16.58
N VAL A 187 -5.58 4.06 15.82
CA VAL A 187 -7.01 4.37 15.63
C VAL A 187 -7.92 3.86 16.75
N GLY A 188 -7.52 2.78 17.43
CA GLY A 188 -8.25 2.22 18.57
C GLY A 188 -7.97 2.94 19.88
N GLY A 189 -6.91 3.74 19.93
CA GLY A 189 -6.38 4.32 21.15
C GLY A 189 -5.50 3.33 21.93
N TYR A 190 -4.64 3.87 22.78
CA TYR A 190 -3.72 3.08 23.58
C TYR A 190 -3.49 3.74 24.94
N ASP A 191 -3.03 2.96 25.89
CA ASP A 191 -2.61 3.47 27.20
C ASP A 191 -1.19 4.07 27.08
N GLU A 192 -1.07 5.38 27.30
CA GLU A 192 0.21 6.08 27.24
C GLU A 192 1.22 5.57 28.29
N SER A 193 0.76 4.92 29.37
CA SER A 193 1.60 4.31 30.39
C SER A 193 2.18 2.95 29.97
N ASP A 194 1.67 2.32 28.90
CA ASP A 194 2.20 1.04 28.40
C ASP A 194 3.55 1.24 27.71
N ALA A 195 4.62 0.87 28.45
CA ALA A 195 5.99 0.98 27.95
C ALA A 195 6.26 0.14 26.68
N ARG A 196 5.48 -0.89 26.41
CA ARG A 196 5.60 -1.71 25.18
C ARG A 196 5.09 -0.92 23.99
N VAL A 197 3.89 -0.34 24.11
CA VAL A 197 3.27 0.48 23.07
C VAL A 197 4.10 1.74 22.81
N ALA A 198 4.56 2.42 23.86
CA ALA A 198 5.43 3.59 23.75
C ALA A 198 6.72 3.27 22.95
N ARG A 199 7.37 2.13 23.22
CA ARG A 199 8.56 1.69 22.46
C ARG A 199 8.23 1.39 21.00
N LEU A 200 7.10 0.76 20.72
CA LEU A 200 6.66 0.46 19.35
C LEU A 200 6.44 1.74 18.55
N LEU A 201 5.67 2.68 19.09
CA LEU A 201 5.37 3.98 18.46
C LEU A 201 6.63 4.83 18.30
N LYS A 202 7.53 4.83 19.28
CA LYS A 202 8.82 5.54 19.19
C LYS A 202 9.70 5.00 18.07
N ARG A 203 9.83 3.64 17.96
CA ARG A 203 10.58 3.01 16.87
C ARG A 203 9.97 3.28 15.50
N ALA A 204 8.67 3.40 15.43
CA ALA A 204 7.94 3.74 14.22
C ALA A 204 7.96 5.26 13.91
N GLY A 205 8.53 6.10 14.80
CA GLY A 205 8.63 7.55 14.61
C GLY A 205 7.32 8.31 14.82
N TYR A 206 6.36 7.74 15.54
CA TYR A 206 5.07 8.39 15.82
C TYR A 206 5.04 9.23 17.11
N LEU A 207 6.04 9.10 17.97
CA LEU A 207 6.17 9.90 19.20
C LEU A 207 7.15 11.07 19.07
N GLU A 208 7.49 11.47 17.86
CA GLU A 208 8.32 12.66 17.62
C GLU A 208 7.52 13.93 17.99
N GLN A 209 8.19 14.87 18.62
CA GLN A 209 7.56 16.15 19.00
C GLN A 209 7.12 16.95 17.76
N ARG A 210 5.93 17.54 17.83
CA ARG A 210 5.36 18.44 16.83
C ARG A 210 4.79 17.79 15.57
N LEU A 211 4.49 16.51 15.60
CA LEU A 211 3.72 15.89 14.54
C LEU A 211 2.28 16.44 14.51
N SER A 212 1.70 16.51 13.32
CA SER A 212 0.27 16.71 13.09
C SER A 212 -0.26 15.48 12.37
N PHE A 213 -1.45 15.02 12.73
CA PHE A 213 -2.07 13.83 12.20
C PHE A 213 -3.43 14.18 11.59
N CYS A 214 -3.75 13.56 10.45
CA CYS A 214 -5.08 13.62 9.86
C CYS A 214 -5.51 12.20 9.52
N VAL A 215 -6.76 11.86 9.82
CA VAL A 215 -7.34 10.56 9.52
C VAL A 215 -8.24 10.68 8.30
N ALA A 216 -8.09 9.77 7.34
CA ALA A 216 -9.02 9.58 6.25
C ALA A 216 -9.69 8.22 6.35
N LEU A 217 -10.99 8.20 6.12
CA LEU A 217 -11.79 6.99 5.92
C LEU A 217 -12.36 6.98 4.52
N ALA A 218 -12.18 5.87 3.81
CA ALA A 218 -12.73 5.68 2.48
C ALA A 218 -13.55 4.40 2.39
N GLN A 219 -14.68 4.48 1.70
CA GLN A 219 -15.55 3.34 1.40
C GLN A 219 -16.12 3.44 -0.01
N SER A 220 -16.61 2.31 -0.54
CA SER A 220 -17.47 2.32 -1.72
C SER A 220 -18.94 2.48 -1.29
N THR A 221 -19.74 3.12 -2.14
CA THR A 221 -21.21 3.15 -2.00
C THR A 221 -21.83 1.75 -2.17
N ASP A 222 -21.12 0.82 -2.81
CA ASP A 222 -21.45 -0.60 -2.85
C ASP A 222 -20.57 -1.37 -1.86
N PRO A 223 -21.11 -1.87 -0.74
CA PRO A 223 -20.33 -2.62 0.24
C PRO A 223 -19.68 -3.89 -0.35
N LEU A 224 -20.31 -4.54 -1.34
CA LEU A 224 -19.78 -5.74 -1.97
C LEU A 224 -18.46 -5.48 -2.74
N GLU A 225 -18.27 -4.25 -3.25
CA GLU A 225 -16.99 -3.88 -3.86
C GLU A 225 -15.81 -3.94 -2.87
N MET A 226 -16.07 -3.65 -1.59
CA MET A 226 -15.05 -3.64 -0.54
C MET A 226 -14.67 -5.05 -0.06
N GLU A 227 -15.46 -6.07 -0.38
CA GLU A 227 -15.09 -7.47 -0.15
C GLU A 227 -13.98 -7.93 -1.11
N ASN A 228 -13.77 -7.21 -2.22
CA ASN A 228 -12.68 -7.46 -3.15
C ASN A 228 -11.39 -6.83 -2.65
N PRO A 229 -10.38 -7.62 -2.21
CA PRO A 229 -9.12 -7.09 -1.70
C PRO A 229 -8.38 -6.17 -2.70
N ALA A 230 -8.49 -6.47 -3.99
CA ALA A 230 -7.86 -5.64 -5.04
C ALA A 230 -8.52 -4.26 -5.15
N ARG A 231 -9.82 -4.14 -4.82
CA ARG A 231 -10.51 -2.84 -4.79
C ARG A 231 -10.04 -2.01 -3.60
N ALA A 232 -10.03 -2.61 -2.41
CA ALA A 232 -9.55 -1.97 -1.20
C ALA A 232 -8.07 -1.52 -1.34
N GLN A 233 -7.23 -2.36 -1.96
CA GLN A 233 -5.83 -2.02 -2.21
C GLN A 233 -5.69 -0.81 -3.15
N ARG A 234 -6.44 -0.75 -4.25
CA ARG A 234 -6.43 0.42 -5.16
C ARG A 234 -6.83 1.72 -4.47
N ILE A 235 -7.81 1.66 -3.56
CA ILE A 235 -8.20 2.84 -2.76
C ILE A 235 -7.05 3.22 -1.80
N ALA A 236 -6.42 2.26 -1.15
CA ALA A 236 -5.28 2.48 -0.28
C ALA A 236 -4.10 3.11 -1.05
N ASP A 237 -3.78 2.59 -2.23
CA ASP A 237 -2.70 3.10 -3.09
C ASP A 237 -2.99 4.55 -3.53
N ALA A 238 -4.23 4.87 -3.90
CA ALA A 238 -4.61 6.23 -4.27
C ALA A 238 -4.47 7.22 -3.09
N LEU A 239 -4.78 6.79 -1.85
CA LEU A 239 -4.55 7.61 -0.66
C LEU A 239 -3.06 7.84 -0.38
N VAL A 240 -2.19 6.88 -0.66
CA VAL A 240 -0.73 7.06 -0.56
C VAL A 240 -0.24 8.01 -1.66
N GLU A 241 -0.70 7.82 -2.88
CA GLU A 241 -0.23 8.56 -4.04
C GLU A 241 -0.62 10.05 -4.01
N CYS A 242 -1.75 10.40 -3.37
CA CYS A 242 -2.20 11.80 -3.26
C CYS A 242 -1.19 12.71 -2.52
N VAL A 243 -0.31 12.14 -1.70
CA VAL A 243 0.73 12.87 -0.96
C VAL A 243 2.16 12.48 -1.35
N ALA A 244 2.36 11.68 -2.39
CA ALA A 244 3.68 11.18 -2.79
C ALA A 244 4.71 12.29 -3.09
N ALA A 245 4.26 13.47 -3.50
CA ALA A 245 5.11 14.64 -3.74
C ALA A 245 5.39 15.47 -2.47
N LEU A 246 4.82 15.09 -1.32
CA LEU A 246 4.96 15.80 -0.04
C LEU A 246 5.78 14.95 0.93
N PRO A 247 6.51 15.58 1.88
CA PRO A 247 7.22 14.86 2.95
C PRO A 247 6.25 14.34 4.02
N VAL A 248 5.20 13.65 3.61
CA VAL A 248 4.11 13.16 4.48
C VAL A 248 4.19 11.65 4.60
N ARG A 249 4.17 11.15 5.82
CA ARG A 249 4.05 9.72 6.09
C ARG A 249 2.59 9.30 6.01
N VAL A 250 2.33 8.16 5.42
CA VAL A 250 1.00 7.57 5.35
C VAL A 250 1.04 6.16 5.91
N LEU A 251 0.19 5.91 6.90
CA LEU A 251 -0.10 4.57 7.38
C LEU A 251 -1.51 4.21 6.93
N VAL A 252 -1.64 3.22 6.07
CA VAL A 252 -2.92 2.82 5.49
C VAL A 252 -3.18 1.35 5.73
N GLY A 253 -4.43 0.99 5.94
CA GLY A 253 -4.89 -0.38 6.05
C GLY A 253 -6.39 -0.50 5.85
N VAL A 254 -6.86 -1.73 5.67
CA VAL A 254 -8.28 -2.06 5.49
C VAL A 254 -8.81 -2.63 6.79
N ARG A 255 -9.92 -2.09 7.28
CA ARG A 255 -10.59 -2.57 8.49
C ARG A 255 -12.10 -2.50 8.30
N SER A 256 -12.78 -3.63 8.51
CA SER A 256 -14.25 -3.70 8.45
C SER A 256 -14.84 -3.05 7.19
N SER A 257 -14.31 -3.40 6.02
CA SER A 257 -14.74 -2.84 4.72
C SER A 257 -14.48 -1.33 4.53
N LEU A 258 -13.66 -0.72 5.40
CA LEU A 258 -13.21 0.66 5.28
C LEU A 258 -11.70 0.69 5.05
N VAL A 259 -11.26 1.54 4.14
CA VAL A 259 -9.85 1.89 4.04
C VAL A 259 -9.58 3.05 4.98
N THR A 260 -8.70 2.83 5.95
CA THR A 260 -8.30 3.84 6.94
C THR A 260 -6.89 4.29 6.66
N ALA A 261 -6.65 5.58 6.57
CA ALA A 261 -5.32 6.16 6.41
C ALA A 261 -5.05 7.21 7.49
N VAL A 262 -3.84 7.18 8.05
CA VAL A 262 -3.33 8.20 8.98
C VAL A 262 -2.18 8.91 8.28
N PHE A 263 -2.37 10.18 7.96
CA PHE A 263 -1.35 11.07 7.41
C PHE A 263 -0.63 11.81 8.54
N SER A 264 0.67 11.93 8.46
CA SER A 264 1.45 12.65 9.48
C SER A 264 2.73 13.27 8.93
N ASP A 265 3.06 14.47 9.41
CA ASP A 265 4.38 15.09 9.27
C ASP A 265 4.62 16.18 10.32
N THR A 266 5.85 16.71 10.39
CA THR A 266 6.19 17.77 11.31
C THR A 266 5.66 19.12 10.83
N ARG A 267 4.88 19.79 11.65
CA ARG A 267 4.28 21.11 11.34
C ARG A 267 5.29 22.18 10.88
N ARG A 268 6.51 22.16 11.40
CA ARG A 268 7.51 23.20 11.11
C ARG A 268 8.36 22.92 9.87
N ALA A 269 8.66 21.66 9.59
CA ALA A 269 9.54 21.31 8.48
C ALA A 269 8.84 21.33 7.13
N SER A 270 7.54 21.00 7.09
CA SER A 270 6.77 20.83 5.86
C SER A 270 5.66 21.87 5.67
N GLY A 271 5.34 22.69 6.69
CA GLY A 271 4.12 23.50 6.68
C GLY A 271 2.84 22.64 6.67
N TRP A 272 2.97 21.37 7.04
CA TRP A 272 1.87 20.43 6.98
C TRP A 272 0.78 20.77 7.99
N THR A 273 -0.39 21.04 7.46
CA THR A 273 -1.68 20.68 8.05
C THR A 273 -2.55 20.18 6.91
N ALA A 274 -3.51 19.32 7.16
CA ALA A 274 -4.34 18.76 6.10
C ALA A 274 -5.02 19.84 5.23
N PRO A 275 -5.57 20.96 5.80
CA PRO A 275 -6.08 22.07 5.02
C PRO A 275 -5.01 22.80 4.22
N GLN A 276 -3.83 23.11 4.80
CA GLN A 276 -2.75 23.83 4.11
C GLN A 276 -2.16 23.02 2.96
N ALA A 277 -2.08 21.69 3.12
CA ALA A 277 -1.62 20.78 2.07
C ALA A 277 -2.69 20.51 1.01
N SER A 278 -3.88 21.10 1.11
CA SER A 278 -5.02 20.85 0.22
C SER A 278 -5.33 19.34 0.08
N LEU A 279 -5.30 18.61 1.22
CA LEU A 279 -5.44 17.15 1.20
C LEU A 279 -6.76 16.72 0.54
N ALA A 280 -7.85 17.44 0.79
CA ALA A 280 -9.16 17.12 0.19
C ALA A 280 -9.15 17.23 -1.34
N GLU A 281 -8.49 18.25 -1.88
CA GLU A 281 -8.35 18.44 -3.34
C GLU A 281 -7.47 17.36 -3.96
N ARG A 282 -6.34 17.03 -3.30
CA ARG A 282 -5.42 15.98 -3.75
C ARG A 282 -6.09 14.62 -3.76
N VAL A 283 -6.78 14.27 -2.68
CA VAL A 283 -7.56 13.04 -2.58
C VAL A 283 -8.67 13.03 -3.64
N GLY A 284 -9.39 14.14 -3.82
CA GLY A 284 -10.42 14.28 -4.84
C GLY A 284 -9.90 14.04 -6.25
N SER A 285 -8.71 14.55 -6.58
CA SER A 285 -8.05 14.33 -7.86
C SER A 285 -7.77 12.83 -8.11
N GLN A 286 -7.25 12.11 -7.13
CA GLN A 286 -6.95 10.67 -7.26
C GLN A 286 -8.23 9.81 -7.34
N LEU A 287 -9.34 10.27 -6.74
CA LEU A 287 -10.61 9.55 -6.80
C LEU A 287 -11.21 9.46 -8.22
N LEU A 288 -10.85 10.34 -9.13
CA LEU A 288 -11.32 10.28 -10.52
C LEU A 288 -10.95 8.95 -11.18
N ALA A 289 -9.78 8.40 -10.88
CA ALA A 289 -9.33 7.11 -11.39
C ALA A 289 -10.04 5.90 -10.73
N LEU A 290 -10.63 6.09 -9.54
CA LEU A 290 -11.29 5.03 -8.78
C LEU A 290 -12.79 4.88 -9.10
N GLY A 291 -13.35 5.78 -9.92
CA GLY A 291 -14.77 5.80 -10.28
C GLY A 291 -15.65 6.51 -9.23
N PRO A 292 -16.96 6.70 -9.52
CA PRO A 292 -17.85 7.56 -8.74
C PRO A 292 -18.29 6.94 -7.39
N ALA A 293 -18.09 5.64 -7.22
CA ALA A 293 -18.59 4.91 -6.06
C ALA A 293 -17.78 5.11 -4.77
N VAL A 294 -16.58 5.73 -4.83
CA VAL A 294 -15.72 5.90 -3.64
C VAL A 294 -15.98 7.23 -2.96
N LEU A 295 -16.28 7.17 -1.66
CA LEU A 295 -16.53 8.30 -0.78
C LEU A 295 -15.46 8.37 0.30
N ILE A 296 -15.08 9.57 0.71
CA ILE A 296 -14.01 9.79 1.70
C ILE A 296 -14.40 10.87 2.71
N GLY A 297 -14.28 10.53 3.99
CA GLY A 297 -14.30 11.47 5.11
C GLY A 297 -12.89 11.78 5.60
N LEU A 298 -12.58 13.05 5.85
CA LEU A 298 -11.32 13.52 6.39
C LEU A 298 -11.52 14.17 7.75
N SER A 299 -10.70 13.83 8.73
CA SER A 299 -10.68 14.51 10.04
C SER A 299 -10.12 15.93 9.96
N GLY A 300 -10.26 16.68 11.04
CA GLY A 300 -9.37 17.80 11.34
C GLY A 300 -7.96 17.33 11.71
N ASP A 301 -7.05 18.29 11.87
CA ASP A 301 -5.69 18.01 12.32
C ASP A 301 -5.65 17.67 13.82
N GLN A 302 -5.01 16.57 14.16
CA GLN A 302 -4.82 16.11 15.52
C GLN A 302 -3.36 16.37 15.96
N PRO A 303 -3.14 17.02 17.10
CA PRO A 303 -1.78 17.42 17.53
C PRO A 303 -0.97 16.29 18.19
N SER A 304 -1.57 15.14 18.46
CA SER A 304 -0.90 14.00 19.09
C SER A 304 -1.49 12.68 18.62
N THR A 305 -0.71 11.61 18.79
CA THR A 305 -1.16 10.23 18.50
C THR A 305 -2.32 9.79 19.38
N SER A 306 -2.40 10.25 20.63
CA SER A 306 -3.53 9.95 21.55
C SER A 306 -4.86 10.54 21.09
N LEU A 307 -4.82 11.54 20.21
CA LEU A 307 -6.03 12.15 19.63
C LEU A 307 -6.41 11.57 18.26
N ILE A 308 -5.64 10.63 17.72
CA ILE A 308 -6.02 9.94 16.46
C ILE A 308 -7.39 9.24 16.55
N PRO A 309 -7.80 8.61 17.67
CA PRO A 309 -9.16 8.07 17.80
C PRO A 309 -10.26 9.13 17.64
N ARG A 310 -10.02 10.35 18.12
CA ARG A 310 -10.91 11.50 17.88
C ARG A 310 -10.93 11.84 16.39
N GLY A 311 -9.76 11.87 15.74
CA GLY A 311 -9.68 12.05 14.28
C GLY A 311 -10.44 10.98 13.51
N LEU A 312 -10.37 9.71 13.95
CA LEU A 312 -11.16 8.63 13.36
C LEU A 312 -12.68 8.92 13.48
N HIS A 313 -13.14 9.35 14.66
CA HIS A 313 -14.53 9.72 14.85
C HIS A 313 -14.95 10.90 13.96
N GLU A 314 -14.11 11.93 13.85
CA GLU A 314 -14.34 13.09 12.98
C GLU A 314 -14.43 12.67 11.50
N ALA A 315 -13.51 11.78 11.04
CA ALA A 315 -13.54 11.25 9.69
C ALA A 315 -14.78 10.39 9.41
N THR A 316 -15.24 9.60 10.41
CA THR A 316 -16.50 8.83 10.32
C THR A 316 -17.69 9.75 10.11
N VAL A 317 -17.82 10.78 10.96
CA VAL A 317 -18.89 11.77 10.81
C VAL A 317 -18.82 12.48 9.45
N ALA A 318 -17.61 12.85 9.01
CA ALA A 318 -17.44 13.48 7.69
C ALA A 318 -17.84 12.54 6.55
N LEU A 319 -17.56 11.25 6.68
CA LEU A 319 -17.92 10.23 5.68
C LEU A 319 -19.45 10.06 5.56
N ASP A 320 -20.20 10.18 6.67
CA ASP A 320 -21.67 10.13 6.65
C ASP A 320 -22.30 11.30 5.85
N PHE A 321 -21.56 12.40 5.68
CA PHE A 321 -21.97 13.53 4.84
C PHE A 321 -21.44 13.45 3.40
N ALA A 322 -20.64 12.44 3.07
CA ALA A 322 -20.14 12.26 1.71
C ALA A 322 -21.19 11.59 0.82
N ASP A 323 -21.35 12.11 -0.37
CA ASP A 323 -22.24 11.57 -1.41
C ASP A 323 -21.60 11.69 -2.81
N VAL A 324 -22.32 11.29 -3.84
CA VAL A 324 -21.84 11.33 -5.23
C VAL A 324 -21.52 12.77 -5.70
N SER A 325 -22.17 13.78 -5.10
CA SER A 325 -21.95 15.21 -5.43
C SER A 325 -20.79 15.82 -4.64
N ALA A 326 -20.54 15.32 -3.42
CA ALA A 326 -19.48 15.77 -2.52
C ALA A 326 -18.73 14.54 -1.98
N ARG A 327 -17.89 13.95 -2.82
CA ARG A 327 -17.23 12.66 -2.55
C ARG A 327 -16.16 12.71 -1.48
N VAL A 328 -15.54 13.86 -1.28
CA VAL A 328 -14.53 14.09 -0.22
C VAL A 328 -15.03 15.17 0.70
N VAL A 329 -15.29 14.83 1.93
CA VAL A 329 -15.81 15.75 2.94
C VAL A 329 -14.80 15.92 4.07
N PRO A 330 -14.17 17.09 4.21
CA PRO A 330 -13.37 17.43 5.38
C PRO A 330 -14.26 17.83 6.55
N PHE A 331 -14.02 17.27 7.73
CA PHE A 331 -14.79 17.54 8.95
C PHE A 331 -14.88 19.04 9.29
N HIS A 332 -13.79 19.78 9.10
CA HIS A 332 -13.75 21.22 9.41
C HIS A 332 -14.64 22.08 8.50
N THR A 333 -15.13 21.54 7.38
CA THR A 333 -16.07 22.24 6.48
C THR A 333 -17.53 22.06 6.91
N LEU A 334 -17.78 21.14 7.84
CA LEU A 334 -19.13 20.89 8.35
C LEU A 334 -19.53 21.98 9.35
N SER A 335 -20.67 22.62 9.11
CA SER A 335 -21.21 23.60 10.04
C SER A 335 -21.67 22.92 11.35
N ILE A 336 -21.59 23.65 12.47
CA ILE A 336 -22.10 23.18 13.77
C ILE A 336 -23.55 22.75 13.65
N ARG A 337 -24.36 23.48 12.89
CA ARG A 337 -25.77 23.15 12.62
C ARG A 337 -25.90 21.74 11.99
N ARG A 338 -25.12 21.41 10.95
CA ARG A 338 -25.15 20.07 10.32
C ARG A 338 -24.73 18.98 11.29
N LEU A 339 -23.71 19.22 12.10
CA LEU A 339 -23.24 18.26 13.10
C LEU A 339 -24.27 17.99 14.19
N LEU A 340 -24.97 19.03 14.67
CA LEU A 340 -26.03 18.89 15.68
C LEU A 340 -27.22 18.11 15.12
N ILE A 341 -27.62 18.38 13.88
CA ILE A 341 -28.70 17.66 13.20
C ILE A 341 -28.36 16.19 13.03
N HIS A 342 -27.15 15.88 12.56
CA HIS A 342 -26.70 14.51 12.39
C HIS A 342 -26.71 13.73 13.71
N ARG A 343 -26.20 14.31 14.78
CA ARG A 343 -26.19 13.69 16.11
C ARG A 343 -27.58 13.57 16.75
N GLY A 344 -28.47 14.49 16.42
CA GLY A 344 -29.85 14.54 16.95
C GLY A 344 -30.85 13.78 16.11
N ALA A 345 -30.47 13.25 14.94
CA ALA A 345 -31.40 12.73 13.94
C ALA A 345 -32.39 11.70 14.51
N GLU A 346 -31.95 10.74 15.32
CA GLU A 346 -32.80 9.72 15.94
C GLU A 346 -33.84 10.31 16.89
N TYR A 347 -33.49 11.33 17.68
CA TYR A 347 -34.39 11.97 18.64
C TYR A 347 -35.33 12.96 17.97
N VAL A 348 -34.82 13.67 16.96
CA VAL A 348 -35.55 14.75 16.29
C VAL A 348 -36.64 14.20 15.35
N GLN A 349 -36.45 13.03 14.73
CA GLN A 349 -37.48 12.41 13.86
C GLN A 349 -38.83 12.22 14.56
N SER A 350 -38.83 11.86 15.84
CA SER A 350 -40.04 11.69 16.63
C SER A 350 -40.67 13.03 17.05
N ALA A 351 -39.92 14.13 16.96
CA ALA A 351 -40.35 15.48 17.35
C ALA A 351 -40.63 16.42 16.16
N LEU A 352 -40.58 15.91 14.93
CA LEU A 352 -40.81 16.74 13.74
C LEU A 352 -42.23 17.31 13.73
N PRO A 353 -42.39 18.62 13.50
CA PRO A 353 -43.72 19.26 13.49
C PRO A 353 -44.60 18.74 12.36
N ALA A 354 -45.90 18.59 12.65
CA ALA A 354 -46.88 18.10 11.67
C ALA A 354 -46.98 18.97 10.40
N TRP A 355 -46.71 20.28 10.51
CA TRP A 355 -46.72 21.19 9.35
C TRP A 355 -45.59 20.90 8.34
N LEU A 356 -44.52 20.20 8.72
CA LEU A 356 -43.40 19.89 7.82
C LEU A 356 -43.84 19.07 6.61
N GLY A 357 -44.74 18.10 6.82
CA GLY A 357 -45.32 17.31 5.74
C GLY A 357 -46.17 18.17 4.78
N LEU A 358 -46.97 19.09 5.33
CA LEU A 358 -47.79 20.02 4.54
C LEU A 358 -46.94 20.98 3.71
N LEU A 359 -45.89 21.53 4.30
CA LEU A 359 -44.94 22.43 3.61
C LEU A 359 -44.22 21.71 2.45
N ARG A 360 -43.75 20.48 2.66
CA ARG A 360 -43.10 19.67 1.61
C ARG A 360 -44.07 19.33 0.46
N GLN A 361 -45.30 19.01 0.79
CA GLN A 361 -46.33 18.72 -0.20
C GLN A 361 -46.65 19.95 -1.06
N ALA A 362 -46.71 21.13 -0.44
CA ALA A 362 -46.91 22.40 -1.14
C ALA A 362 -45.69 22.78 -1.98
N ASP A 363 -44.49 22.53 -1.48
CA ASP A 363 -43.26 22.78 -2.20
C ASP A 363 -43.14 21.88 -3.44
N ALA A 364 -43.47 20.61 -3.34
CA ALA A 364 -43.50 19.69 -4.50
C ALA A 364 -44.46 20.18 -5.59
N LYS A 365 -45.64 20.69 -5.21
CA LYS A 365 -46.61 21.31 -6.15
C LYS A 365 -46.05 22.59 -6.80
N SER A 366 -45.21 23.33 -6.09
CA SER A 366 -44.52 24.53 -6.59
C SER A 366 -43.14 24.26 -7.22
N ARG A 367 -42.80 23.01 -7.52
CA ARG A 367 -41.55 22.57 -8.11
C ARG A 367 -40.31 23.01 -7.30
N GLY A 368 -40.37 22.92 -5.99
CA GLY A 368 -39.24 23.25 -5.09
C GLY A 368 -39.04 24.76 -4.85
N GLN A 369 -39.98 25.61 -5.29
CA GLN A 369 -39.79 27.06 -5.24
C GLN A 369 -40.02 27.67 -3.85
N LEU A 370 -40.85 27.05 -2.99
CA LEU A 370 -41.07 27.57 -1.64
C LEU A 370 -39.84 27.39 -0.76
N LEU A 371 -39.32 26.18 -0.70
CA LEU A 371 -38.11 25.87 0.10
C LEU A 371 -36.89 26.60 -0.43
N LYS A 372 -36.71 26.66 -1.77
CA LYS A 372 -35.62 27.42 -2.38
C LYS A 372 -35.73 28.91 -1.98
N THR A 373 -36.93 29.48 -2.00
CA THR A 373 -37.12 30.89 -1.60
C THR A 373 -36.79 31.09 -0.13
N LEU A 374 -37.20 30.17 0.76
CA LEU A 374 -36.94 30.27 2.20
C LEU A 374 -35.42 30.23 2.50
N HIS A 375 -34.68 29.33 1.88
CA HIS A 375 -33.22 29.26 2.02
C HIS A 375 -32.52 30.53 1.50
N VAL A 376 -32.82 30.97 0.28
CA VAL A 376 -32.21 32.18 -0.29
C VAL A 376 -32.58 33.43 0.52
N PHE A 377 -33.80 33.49 1.06
CA PHE A 377 -34.23 34.59 1.92
C PHE A 377 -33.42 34.61 3.23
N ALA A 378 -33.14 33.47 3.83
CA ALA A 378 -32.25 33.35 4.99
C ALA A 378 -30.80 33.77 4.64
N ASP A 379 -30.22 33.23 3.55
CA ASP A 379 -28.88 33.53 3.09
C ASP A 379 -28.69 35.00 2.69
N ALA A 380 -29.81 35.68 2.31
CA ALA A 380 -29.87 37.10 2.04
C ALA A 380 -30.07 37.96 3.30
N ASP A 381 -29.86 37.44 4.50
CA ASP A 381 -30.09 38.11 5.78
C ASP A 381 -31.52 38.65 5.94
N MET A 382 -32.51 37.88 5.49
CA MET A 382 -33.95 38.23 5.49
C MET A 382 -34.27 39.47 4.61
N ASN A 383 -33.39 39.79 3.67
CA ASN A 383 -33.58 40.94 2.78
C ASN A 383 -34.26 40.52 1.47
N ILE A 384 -35.51 40.92 1.30
CA ILE A 384 -36.35 40.59 0.14
C ILE A 384 -35.74 41.07 -1.18
N GLN A 385 -35.15 42.28 -1.21
CA GLN A 385 -34.56 42.81 -2.44
C GLN A 385 -33.31 42.04 -2.87
N ARG A 386 -32.52 41.59 -1.89
CA ARG A 386 -31.33 40.75 -2.16
C ARG A 386 -31.77 39.37 -2.63
N ALA A 387 -32.74 38.75 -1.95
CA ALA A 387 -33.27 37.44 -2.31
C ALA A 387 -33.95 37.46 -3.70
N SER A 388 -34.66 38.53 -4.05
CA SER A 388 -35.34 38.67 -5.37
C SER A 388 -34.32 38.75 -6.50
N ARG A 389 -33.22 39.46 -6.30
CA ARG A 389 -32.12 39.53 -7.28
C ARG A 389 -31.44 38.15 -7.47
N GLU A 390 -31.19 37.46 -6.38
CA GLU A 390 -30.51 36.14 -6.42
C GLU A 390 -31.40 35.07 -7.08
N LEU A 391 -32.72 35.12 -6.83
CA LEU A 391 -33.67 34.19 -7.45
C LEU A 391 -34.15 34.62 -8.83
N HIS A 392 -33.76 35.81 -9.30
CA HIS A 392 -34.22 36.40 -10.55
C HIS A 392 -35.73 36.50 -10.66
N VAL A 393 -36.44 36.91 -9.56
CA VAL A 393 -37.88 37.08 -9.51
C VAL A 393 -38.22 38.44 -8.91
N HIS A 394 -39.46 38.91 -9.15
CA HIS A 394 -39.92 40.15 -8.55
C HIS A 394 -40.10 40.02 -7.04
N ALA A 395 -39.87 41.11 -6.28
CA ALA A 395 -39.99 41.12 -4.82
C ALA A 395 -41.37 40.65 -4.33
N ASN A 396 -42.44 41.00 -5.03
CA ASN A 396 -43.81 40.53 -4.70
C ASN A 396 -43.93 39.00 -4.77
N THR A 397 -43.16 38.34 -5.63
CA THR A 397 -43.14 36.87 -5.71
C THR A 397 -42.51 36.28 -4.45
N ILE A 398 -41.45 36.92 -3.91
CA ILE A 398 -40.85 36.52 -2.65
C ILE A 398 -41.84 36.69 -1.50
N TYR A 399 -42.51 37.85 -1.41
CA TYR A 399 -43.54 38.08 -0.40
C TYR A 399 -44.64 37.03 -0.46
N ALA A 400 -45.18 36.73 -1.63
CA ALA A 400 -46.25 35.75 -1.77
C ALA A 400 -45.81 34.32 -1.37
N ARG A 401 -44.57 33.95 -1.68
CA ARG A 401 -44.00 32.62 -1.28
C ARG A 401 -43.78 32.55 0.23
N ILE A 402 -43.22 33.58 0.85
CA ILE A 402 -42.99 33.68 2.28
C ILE A 402 -44.33 33.65 3.03
N GLN A 403 -45.34 34.42 2.57
CA GLN A 403 -46.67 34.39 3.13
C GLN A 403 -47.31 33.00 3.03
N ARG A 404 -47.10 32.30 1.91
CA ARG A 404 -47.56 30.92 1.75
C ARG A 404 -46.93 29.97 2.75
N VAL A 405 -45.64 30.15 3.09
CA VAL A 405 -44.96 29.37 4.16
C VAL A 405 -45.63 29.66 5.51
N ASN A 406 -45.86 30.93 5.83
CA ASN A 406 -46.56 31.34 7.06
C ASN A 406 -47.93 30.68 7.16
N ASP A 407 -48.76 30.76 6.10
CA ASP A 407 -50.11 30.17 6.06
C ASP A 407 -50.09 28.64 6.30
N LEU A 408 -49.05 27.94 5.87
CA LEU A 408 -48.94 26.49 5.97
C LEU A 408 -48.38 26.03 7.33
N THR A 409 -47.55 26.84 7.96
CA THR A 409 -46.79 26.46 9.15
C THR A 409 -47.21 27.18 10.42
N GLY A 410 -47.84 28.32 10.29
CA GLY A 410 -48.17 29.24 11.41
C GLY A 410 -46.92 30.00 11.92
N LEU A 411 -45.77 29.86 11.24
CA LEU A 411 -44.52 30.52 11.60
C LEU A 411 -44.24 31.66 10.61
N ASP A 412 -43.86 32.83 11.11
CA ASP A 412 -43.55 33.98 10.26
C ASP A 412 -42.03 34.02 9.92
N PRO A 413 -41.66 33.75 8.66
CA PRO A 413 -40.24 33.78 8.26
C PRO A 413 -39.57 35.16 8.39
N HIS A 414 -40.31 36.24 8.61
CA HIS A 414 -39.76 37.55 8.92
C HIS A 414 -39.24 37.65 10.37
N HIS A 415 -39.59 36.71 11.25
CA HIS A 415 -39.06 36.61 12.58
C HIS A 415 -37.91 35.64 12.62
N PHE A 416 -36.73 36.06 13.15
CA PHE A 416 -35.50 35.25 13.17
C PHE A 416 -35.72 33.88 13.84
N HIS A 417 -36.45 33.81 14.96
CA HIS A 417 -36.68 32.55 15.64
C HIS A 417 -37.54 31.58 14.83
N ASP A 418 -38.59 32.08 14.16
CA ASP A 418 -39.47 31.27 13.35
C ASP A 418 -38.77 30.78 12.08
N LEU A 419 -37.99 31.64 11.42
CA LEU A 419 -37.18 31.28 10.29
C LEU A 419 -36.13 30.20 10.67
N THR A 420 -35.47 30.36 11.83
CA THR A 420 -34.52 29.37 12.32
C THR A 420 -35.20 28.04 12.59
N HIS A 421 -36.38 28.05 13.22
CA HIS A 421 -37.17 26.83 13.49
C HIS A 421 -37.60 26.14 12.19
N LEU A 422 -38.08 26.88 11.20
CA LEU A 422 -38.43 26.36 9.87
C LEU A 422 -37.22 25.67 9.19
N LEU A 423 -36.08 26.35 9.17
CA LEU A 423 -34.87 25.83 8.53
C LEU A 423 -34.30 24.60 9.26
N LEU A 424 -34.31 24.59 10.60
CA LEU A 424 -33.88 23.43 11.38
C LEU A 424 -34.79 22.21 11.12
N ALA A 425 -36.11 22.40 11.16
CA ALA A 425 -37.04 21.32 10.90
C ALA A 425 -36.94 20.76 9.48
N LEU A 426 -36.66 21.60 8.48
CA LEU A 426 -36.40 21.19 7.10
C LEU A 426 -35.16 20.36 6.96
N ASP A 427 -34.06 20.74 7.62
CA ASP A 427 -32.81 20.02 7.58
C ASP A 427 -32.88 18.67 8.31
N CYS A 428 -33.49 18.64 9.50
CA CYS A 428 -33.70 17.41 10.26
C CYS A 428 -34.60 16.40 9.52
N GLY A 429 -35.52 16.85 8.74
CA GLY A 429 -36.38 15.95 7.98
C GLY A 429 -35.72 15.45 6.67
N ARG A 430 -34.52 15.90 6.30
CA ARG A 430 -33.75 15.37 5.15
C ARG A 430 -32.81 14.26 5.57
N ALA A 431 -32.45 14.18 6.84
CA ALA A 431 -31.66 13.11 7.44
C ALA A 431 -32.54 11.89 7.70
#